data_dd74e85d4d49f5edd052c1e7c0252d90
#
_entry.id   dd74e85d4d49f5edd052c1e7c0252d90
#
_cell.length_a   1.000
_cell.length_b   1.000
_cell.length_c   1.000
_cell.angle_alpha   90.00
_cell.angle_beta   90.00
_cell.angle_gamma   90.00
#
_symmetry.space_group_name_H-M   'P 1'
#
loop_
_entity.id
_entity.type
_entity.pdbx_description
1 polymer ?
#
loop_
_entity_poly.entity_id
_entity_poly.type
_entity_poly.pdbx_seq_one_letter_code
_entity_poly.pdbx_strand_id
1 'polypeptide(L)'
;MKIAVFASLLASAAAFAPAQQGATKSSTALNVDLSEKPGALLPIGYFDPYRLATDEATFDKYRVNEIKHGRVAMLAVVGYVVPEFYRFGFDIAPGLPCSEVPNGVAALEAIPSLGWAQIFFAVGAVDYYGFLGNFEIGKPDFPPEVQKKRETQEVQNGRLAMLAILELLRHDSQNLVSPGFDGLDNLITGLPFLYN
;
A
#
# COMPACT_ATOMS: atom_id res chain seq x y z
N MET A 1 46.60 5.01 -33.99
CA MET A 1 45.88 5.36 -32.75
C MET A 1 44.34 5.32 -32.85
N LYS A 2 43.71 5.51 -34.02
CA LYS A 2 42.24 5.51 -34.14
C LYS A 2 41.60 4.12 -34.03
N ILE A 3 42.27 3.03 -34.37
CA ILE A 3 41.75 1.66 -34.33
C ILE A 3 41.70 1.11 -32.92
N ALA A 4 42.64 1.47 -32.04
CA ALA A 4 42.67 1.00 -30.66
C ALA A 4 41.51 1.57 -29.78
N VAL A 5 41.03 2.78 -30.09
CA VAL A 5 39.92 3.42 -29.39
C VAL A 5 38.59 2.75 -29.74
N PHE A 6 38.40 2.31 -30.99
CA PHE A 6 37.21 1.58 -31.41
C PHE A 6 37.14 0.16 -30.80
N ALA A 7 38.28 -0.50 -30.61
CA ALA A 7 38.32 -1.82 -30.00
C ALA A 7 37.99 -1.76 -28.50
N SER A 8 38.36 -0.70 -27.79
CA SER A 8 38.01 -0.50 -26.37
C SER A 8 36.54 -0.16 -26.14
N LEU A 9 35.91 0.54 -27.07
CA LEU A 9 34.48 0.86 -27.05
C LEU A 9 33.59 -0.39 -27.29
N LEU A 10 34.03 -1.31 -28.14
CA LEU A 10 33.32 -2.55 -28.40
C LEU A 10 33.45 -3.54 -27.21
N ALA A 11 34.58 -3.53 -26.51
CA ALA A 11 34.76 -4.36 -25.32
C ALA A 11 33.89 -3.90 -24.12
N SER A 12 33.60 -2.61 -23.99
CA SER A 12 32.71 -2.09 -22.94
C SER A 12 31.25 -2.38 -23.20
N ALA A 13 30.81 -2.54 -24.45
CA ALA A 13 29.43 -2.92 -24.78
C ALA A 13 29.11 -4.38 -24.45
N ALA A 14 30.11 -5.27 -24.47
CA ALA A 14 29.93 -6.66 -24.10
C ALA A 14 29.76 -6.89 -22.59
N ALA A 15 30.23 -5.93 -21.75
CA ALA A 15 30.09 -6.01 -20.31
C ALA A 15 28.64 -5.78 -19.79
N PHE A 16 27.76 -5.22 -20.63
CA PHE A 16 26.35 -5.00 -20.32
C PHE A 16 25.40 -6.03 -20.94
N ALA A 17 25.93 -7.08 -21.58
CA ALA A 17 25.08 -8.20 -21.98
C ALA A 17 24.58 -8.90 -20.69
N PRO A 18 23.25 -8.98 -20.46
CA PRO A 18 22.75 -9.74 -19.32
C PRO A 18 23.23 -11.19 -19.50
N ALA A 19 23.97 -11.68 -18.51
CA ALA A 19 24.30 -13.09 -18.45
C ALA A 19 22.97 -13.85 -18.50
N GLN A 20 22.68 -14.52 -19.62
CA GLN A 20 21.62 -15.52 -19.67
C GLN A 20 22.05 -16.67 -18.75
N GLN A 21 21.84 -16.48 -17.46
CA GLN A 21 21.73 -17.62 -16.56
C GLN A 21 20.57 -18.42 -17.13
N GLY A 22 20.90 -19.57 -17.70
CA GLY A 22 19.92 -20.55 -18.09
C GLY A 22 19.09 -20.90 -16.84
N ALA A 23 17.98 -20.21 -16.69
CA ALA A 23 16.97 -20.57 -15.73
C ALA A 23 16.47 -21.92 -16.19
N THR A 24 17.05 -22.99 -15.65
CA THR A 24 16.35 -24.25 -15.53
C THR A 24 15.10 -23.93 -14.77
N LYS A 25 14.00 -23.76 -15.51
CA LYS A 25 12.66 -23.73 -14.94
C LYS A 25 12.44 -25.09 -14.31
N SER A 26 12.93 -25.27 -13.09
CA SER A 26 12.47 -26.31 -12.22
C SER A 26 10.98 -26.03 -12.03
N SER A 27 10.15 -26.74 -12.74
CA SER A 27 8.72 -26.82 -12.50
C SER A 27 8.50 -27.65 -11.23
N THR A 28 9.06 -27.19 -10.12
CA THR A 28 8.68 -27.65 -8.81
C THR A 28 7.30 -27.06 -8.58
N ALA A 29 6.28 -27.81 -8.95
CA ALA A 29 4.92 -27.50 -8.53
C ALA A 29 4.98 -27.29 -7.02
N LEU A 30 4.58 -26.12 -6.56
CA LEU A 30 4.47 -25.81 -5.14
C LEU A 30 3.54 -26.84 -4.51
N ASN A 31 4.14 -27.81 -3.85
CA ASN A 31 3.43 -28.80 -3.05
C ASN A 31 3.29 -28.30 -1.60
N VAL A 32 3.39 -26.97 -1.42
CA VAL A 32 3.16 -26.32 -0.14
C VAL A 32 1.67 -26.02 -0.04
N ASP A 33 1.02 -26.59 0.93
CA ASP A 33 -0.39 -26.34 1.19
C ASP A 33 -0.57 -24.91 1.76
N LEU A 34 -0.76 -23.95 0.86
CA LEU A 34 -0.97 -22.53 1.19
C LEU A 34 -2.39 -22.25 1.69
N SER A 35 -3.27 -23.25 1.72
CA SER A 35 -4.66 -23.12 2.19
C SER A 35 -4.75 -22.81 3.68
N GLU A 36 -3.73 -23.18 4.45
CA GLU A 36 -3.66 -22.90 5.88
C GLU A 36 -3.05 -21.55 6.24
N LYS A 37 -2.43 -20.86 5.29
CA LYS A 37 -1.81 -19.55 5.54
C LYS A 37 -2.87 -18.48 5.82
N PRO A 38 -2.57 -17.47 6.67
CA PRO A 38 -3.50 -16.38 6.98
C PRO A 38 -4.01 -15.68 5.71
N GLY A 39 -5.31 -15.41 5.63
CA GLY A 39 -5.93 -14.73 4.49
C GLY A 39 -6.46 -15.63 3.39
N ALA A 40 -6.28 -16.95 3.45
CA ALA A 40 -6.96 -17.91 2.60
C ALA A 40 -8.32 -18.26 3.21
N LEU A 41 -9.41 -17.74 2.66
CA LEU A 41 -10.77 -17.96 3.15
C LEU A 41 -11.66 -18.62 2.10
N LEU A 42 -12.55 -19.50 2.56
CA LEU A 42 -13.61 -20.04 1.71
C LEU A 42 -14.57 -18.91 1.24
N PRO A 43 -15.12 -19.00 0.00
CA PRO A 43 -15.11 -20.16 -0.90
C PRO A 43 -13.88 -20.27 -1.81
N ILE A 44 -13.07 -19.22 -1.97
CA ILE A 44 -12.01 -19.18 -2.99
C ILE A 44 -10.73 -19.86 -2.47
N GLY A 45 -10.45 -19.82 -1.15
CA GLY A 45 -9.22 -20.34 -0.58
C GLY A 45 -8.00 -19.49 -0.95
N TYR A 46 -6.89 -20.13 -1.27
CA TYR A 46 -5.70 -19.47 -1.81
C TYR A 46 -5.93 -19.14 -3.29
N PHE A 47 -5.85 -17.85 -3.61
CA PHE A 47 -6.12 -17.35 -4.96
C PHE A 47 -4.87 -16.72 -5.57
N ASP A 48 -4.27 -17.41 -6.54
CA ASP A 48 -3.13 -16.94 -7.33
C ASP A 48 -3.27 -17.38 -8.80
N PRO A 49 -4.13 -16.71 -9.60
CA PRO A 49 -4.41 -17.08 -10.97
C PRO A 49 -3.19 -16.93 -11.90
N TYR A 50 -2.27 -16.03 -11.58
CA TYR A 50 -1.06 -15.77 -12.36
C TYR A 50 0.14 -16.60 -11.90
N ARG A 51 0.01 -17.37 -10.83
CA ARG A 51 1.09 -18.19 -10.23
C ARG A 51 2.35 -17.37 -9.97
N LEU A 52 2.17 -16.22 -9.34
CA LEU A 52 3.25 -15.30 -8.98
C LEU A 52 4.10 -15.86 -7.83
N ALA A 53 3.49 -16.57 -6.90
CA ALA A 53 4.19 -17.25 -5.83
C ALA A 53 4.67 -18.61 -6.32
N THR A 54 5.90 -18.67 -6.85
CA THR A 54 6.50 -19.92 -7.36
C THR A 54 7.12 -20.78 -6.26
N ASP A 55 7.49 -20.19 -5.15
CA ASP A 55 8.14 -20.79 -3.99
C ASP A 55 7.68 -20.11 -2.69
N GLU A 56 7.91 -20.77 -1.57
CA GLU A 56 7.50 -20.26 -0.25
C GLU A 56 8.18 -18.92 0.08
N ALA A 57 9.44 -18.75 -0.25
CA ALA A 57 10.18 -17.51 -0.04
C ALA A 57 9.57 -16.33 -0.84
N THR A 58 9.12 -16.60 -2.06
CA THR A 58 8.43 -15.60 -2.89
C THR A 58 7.06 -15.27 -2.34
N PHE A 59 6.31 -16.27 -1.86
CA PHE A 59 5.05 -16.07 -1.18
C PHE A 59 5.21 -15.18 0.05
N ASP A 60 6.17 -15.47 0.93
CA ASP A 60 6.41 -14.70 2.14
C ASP A 60 6.78 -13.24 1.82
N LYS A 61 7.58 -13.01 0.78
CA LYS A 61 7.91 -11.68 0.29
C LYS A 61 6.66 -10.91 -0.17
N TYR A 62 5.79 -11.53 -0.94
CA TYR A 62 4.54 -10.91 -1.36
C TYR A 62 3.59 -10.67 -0.18
N ARG A 63 3.56 -11.58 0.79
CA ARG A 63 2.79 -11.43 2.01
C ARG A 63 3.23 -10.22 2.82
N VAL A 64 4.52 -10.02 3.01
CA VAL A 64 5.05 -8.82 3.68
C VAL A 64 4.60 -7.54 2.98
N ASN A 65 4.65 -7.52 1.65
CA ASN A 65 4.18 -6.37 0.87
C ASN A 65 2.67 -6.16 1.02
N GLU A 66 1.88 -7.23 1.00
CA GLU A 66 0.42 -7.17 1.19
C GLU A 66 0.04 -6.58 2.55
N ILE A 67 0.72 -7.01 3.62
CA ILE A 67 0.50 -6.49 4.97
C ILE A 67 0.87 -5.01 5.05
N LYS A 68 2.02 -4.60 4.51
CA LYS A 68 2.44 -3.19 4.46
C LYS A 68 1.41 -2.33 3.75
N HIS A 69 1.02 -2.71 2.55
CA HIS A 69 0.01 -1.97 1.79
C HIS A 69 -1.34 -1.93 2.50
N GLY A 70 -1.77 -3.05 3.09
CA GLY A 70 -3.00 -3.13 3.85
C GLY A 70 -3.01 -2.19 5.06
N ARG A 71 -1.93 -2.16 5.85
CA ARG A 71 -1.81 -1.27 7.02
C ARG A 71 -1.82 0.20 6.63
N VAL A 72 -1.05 0.56 5.60
CA VAL A 72 -1.04 1.94 5.07
C VAL A 72 -2.42 2.33 4.54
N ALA A 73 -3.09 1.44 3.80
CA ALA A 73 -4.43 1.68 3.28
C ALA A 73 -5.48 1.85 4.39
N MET A 74 -5.44 1.02 5.45
CA MET A 74 -6.33 1.17 6.60
C MET A 74 -6.15 2.53 7.28
N LEU A 75 -4.91 2.98 7.49
CA LEU A 75 -4.63 4.31 8.04
C LEU A 75 -5.07 5.42 7.08
N ALA A 76 -4.89 5.24 5.78
CA ALA A 76 -5.28 6.22 4.78
C ALA A 76 -6.81 6.40 4.72
N VAL A 77 -7.59 5.31 4.80
CA VAL A 77 -9.07 5.39 4.89
C VAL A 77 -9.50 6.16 6.14
N VAL A 78 -8.91 5.84 7.30
CA VAL A 78 -9.20 6.58 8.55
C VAL A 78 -8.82 8.06 8.40
N GLY A 79 -7.63 8.34 7.85
CA GLY A 79 -7.15 9.72 7.62
C GLY A 79 -7.97 10.50 6.59
N TYR A 80 -8.72 9.81 5.72
CA TYR A 80 -9.65 10.45 4.80
C TYR A 80 -11.02 10.69 5.46
N VAL A 81 -11.54 9.73 6.20
CA VAL A 81 -12.89 9.77 6.79
C VAL A 81 -12.97 10.68 8.01
N VAL A 82 -11.99 10.59 8.93
CA VAL A 82 -12.03 11.34 10.20
C VAL A 82 -12.08 12.86 9.99
N PRO A 83 -11.29 13.48 9.08
CA PRO A 83 -11.33 14.92 8.86
C PRO A 83 -12.66 15.45 8.33
N GLU A 84 -13.53 14.61 7.79
CA GLU A 84 -14.89 15.02 7.38
C GLU A 84 -15.79 15.30 8.57
N PHE A 85 -15.60 14.60 9.68
CA PHE A 85 -16.42 14.73 10.87
C PHE A 85 -15.77 15.59 11.95
N TYR A 86 -14.45 15.57 12.03
CA TYR A 86 -13.71 16.21 13.11
C TYR A 86 -12.39 16.82 12.60
N ARG A 87 -12.17 18.10 12.92
CA ARG A 87 -10.93 18.82 12.66
C ARG A 87 -10.30 19.26 13.97
N PHE A 88 -8.99 19.18 14.04
CA PHE A 88 -8.26 19.66 15.22
C PHE A 88 -8.27 21.19 15.29
N GLY A 89 -8.24 21.73 16.51
CA GLY A 89 -8.24 23.18 16.75
C GLY A 89 -6.85 23.82 16.78
N PHE A 90 -5.81 23.15 16.29
CA PHE A 90 -4.45 23.69 16.22
C PHE A 90 -4.03 23.98 14.77
N ASP A 91 -3.02 24.83 14.61
CA ASP A 91 -2.47 25.16 13.30
C ASP A 91 -1.46 24.07 12.86
N ILE A 92 -1.59 23.60 11.63
CA ILE A 92 -0.65 22.62 11.04
C ILE A 92 0.66 23.32 10.66
N ALA A 93 0.57 24.58 10.22
CA ALA A 93 1.70 25.42 9.87
C ALA A 93 1.40 26.88 10.30
N PRO A 94 2.41 27.73 10.42
CA PRO A 94 2.20 29.14 10.75
C PRO A 94 1.21 29.81 9.77
N GLY A 95 0.03 30.18 10.28
CA GLY A 95 -1.05 30.80 9.48
C GLY A 95 -1.92 29.83 8.69
N LEU A 96 -1.83 28.51 8.94
CA LEU A 96 -2.68 27.49 8.32
C LEU A 96 -3.37 26.65 9.41
N PRO A 97 -4.57 27.03 9.85
CA PRO A 97 -5.34 26.25 10.80
C PRO A 97 -5.80 24.92 10.17
N CYS A 98 -5.86 23.87 10.96
CA CYS A 98 -6.25 22.52 10.50
C CYS A 98 -7.66 22.51 9.88
N SER A 99 -8.54 23.41 10.32
CA SER A 99 -9.91 23.56 9.81
C SER A 99 -10.00 24.03 8.37
N GLU A 100 -9.01 24.77 7.89
CA GLU A 100 -8.98 25.33 6.53
C GLU A 100 -8.30 24.42 5.51
N VAL A 101 -7.61 23.35 5.96
CA VAL A 101 -6.98 22.41 5.04
C VAL A 101 -8.07 21.56 4.37
N PRO A 102 -8.17 21.54 3.04
CA PRO A 102 -9.12 20.69 2.36
C PRO A 102 -8.81 19.20 2.60
N ASN A 103 -9.81 18.34 2.43
CA ASN A 103 -9.59 16.88 2.52
C ASN A 103 -9.16 16.30 1.16
N GLY A 104 -8.63 15.08 1.18
CA GLY A 104 -8.30 14.32 0.01
C GLY A 104 -7.13 14.87 -0.82
N VAL A 105 -7.27 14.81 -2.14
CA VAL A 105 -6.21 15.19 -3.10
C VAL A 105 -5.90 16.69 -3.04
N ALA A 106 -6.90 17.53 -2.77
CA ALA A 106 -6.71 18.98 -2.65
C ALA A 106 -5.78 19.38 -1.48
N ALA A 107 -5.64 18.53 -0.46
CA ALA A 107 -4.70 18.76 0.64
C ALA A 107 -3.24 18.78 0.18
N LEU A 108 -2.91 18.15 -0.94
CA LEU A 108 -1.55 18.13 -1.50
C LEU A 108 -1.04 19.53 -1.83
N GLU A 109 -1.92 20.41 -2.29
CA GLU A 109 -1.59 21.78 -2.66
C GLU A 109 -1.62 22.72 -1.44
N ALA A 110 -2.49 22.46 -0.47
CA ALA A 110 -2.67 23.30 0.70
C ALA A 110 -1.54 23.15 1.73
N ILE A 111 -0.96 21.96 1.87
CA ILE A 111 0.09 21.68 2.86
C ILE A 111 1.45 22.12 2.30
N PRO A 112 2.25 22.91 3.08
CA PRO A 112 3.59 23.32 2.67
C PRO A 112 4.52 22.12 2.35
N SER A 113 5.43 22.29 1.38
CA SER A 113 6.37 21.25 0.96
C SER A 113 7.25 20.71 2.11
N LEU A 114 7.59 21.56 3.08
CA LEU A 114 8.32 21.13 4.28
C LEU A 114 7.49 20.16 5.14
N GLY A 115 6.18 20.33 5.22
CA GLY A 115 5.27 19.40 5.91
C GLY A 115 5.28 18.03 5.25
N TRP A 116 5.21 17.98 3.92
CA TRP A 116 5.34 16.73 3.16
C TRP A 116 6.70 16.06 3.33
N ALA A 117 7.78 16.84 3.37
CA ALA A 117 9.11 16.31 3.64
C ALA A 117 9.19 15.64 5.02
N GLN A 118 8.61 16.26 6.06
CA GLN A 118 8.55 15.66 7.40
C GLN A 118 7.79 14.34 7.41
N ILE A 119 6.64 14.27 6.75
CA ILE A 119 5.84 13.04 6.63
C ILE A 119 6.65 11.96 5.91
N PHE A 120 7.30 12.29 4.79
CA PHE A 120 8.10 11.35 4.02
C PHE A 120 9.25 10.76 4.85
N PHE A 121 10.00 11.59 5.57
CA PHE A 121 11.09 11.10 6.42
C PHE A 121 10.57 10.30 7.62
N ALA A 122 9.44 10.68 8.22
CA ALA A 122 8.84 9.94 9.32
C ALA A 122 8.38 8.54 8.87
N VAL A 123 7.68 8.44 7.73
CA VAL A 123 7.25 7.16 7.16
C VAL A 123 8.46 6.30 6.78
N GLY A 124 9.50 6.90 6.17
CA GLY A 124 10.73 6.20 5.82
C GLY A 124 11.46 5.65 7.05
N ALA A 125 11.50 6.40 8.15
CA ALA A 125 12.09 5.94 9.42
C ALA A 125 11.30 4.76 10.00
N VAL A 126 9.98 4.83 10.03
CA VAL A 126 9.12 3.74 10.50
C VAL A 126 9.32 2.48 9.66
N ASP A 127 9.39 2.59 8.34
CA ASP A 127 9.60 1.44 7.45
C ASP A 127 11.02 0.85 7.61
N TYR A 128 12.03 1.70 7.80
CA TYR A 128 13.41 1.27 8.02
C TYR A 128 13.57 0.39 9.27
N TYR A 129 12.86 0.70 10.35
CA TYR A 129 12.83 -0.11 11.57
C TYR A 129 11.96 -1.38 11.44
N GLY A 130 11.35 -1.65 10.30
CA GLY A 130 10.62 -2.89 10.02
C GLY A 130 9.23 -3.01 10.64
N PHE A 131 8.64 -1.92 11.13
CA PHE A 131 7.35 -1.95 11.84
C PHE A 131 6.15 -2.33 10.93
N LEU A 132 6.24 -2.15 9.62
CA LEU A 132 5.06 -2.20 8.75
C LEU A 132 4.83 -3.56 8.06
N GLY A 133 5.79 -4.46 8.03
CA GLY A 133 5.67 -5.68 7.22
C GLY A 133 5.65 -6.99 8.00
N ASN A 134 5.65 -6.92 9.32
CA ASN A 134 5.82 -8.08 10.18
C ASN A 134 4.63 -8.23 11.13
N PHE A 135 4.10 -9.44 11.26
CA PHE A 135 3.08 -9.77 12.26
C PHE A 135 3.62 -9.85 13.69
N GLU A 136 4.94 -9.94 13.87
CA GLU A 136 5.55 -10.20 15.18
C GLU A 136 5.71 -8.96 16.05
N ILE A 137 5.76 -7.76 15.43
CA ILE A 137 5.98 -6.52 16.17
C ILE A 137 4.69 -6.09 16.87
N GLY A 138 4.77 -5.95 18.20
CA GLY A 138 3.63 -5.56 19.02
C GLY A 138 2.59 -6.67 19.23
N LYS A 139 2.97 -7.92 18.95
CA LYS A 139 2.10 -9.09 19.06
C LYS A 139 1.86 -9.43 20.53
N PRO A 140 0.62 -9.37 21.01
CA PRO A 140 0.29 -9.91 22.31
C PRO A 140 0.29 -11.45 22.25
N ASP A 141 0.62 -12.10 23.36
CA ASP A 141 0.58 -13.55 23.48
C ASP A 141 -0.85 -14.06 23.48
N PHE A 142 -1.34 -14.43 22.30
CA PHE A 142 -2.63 -15.08 22.13
C PHE A 142 -2.46 -16.58 21.86
N PRO A 143 -3.45 -17.40 22.22
CA PRO A 143 -3.51 -18.79 21.76
C PRO A 143 -3.39 -18.86 20.23
N PRO A 144 -2.75 -19.91 19.66
CA PRO A 144 -2.44 -19.97 18.24
C PRO A 144 -3.66 -19.86 17.32
N GLU A 145 -4.82 -20.39 17.75
CA GLU A 145 -6.08 -20.28 16.98
C GLU A 145 -6.59 -18.83 16.91
N VAL A 146 -6.55 -18.12 18.04
CA VAL A 146 -6.98 -16.72 18.10
C VAL A 146 -6.05 -15.85 17.29
N GLN A 147 -4.75 -16.15 17.33
CA GLN A 147 -3.75 -15.45 16.57
C GLN A 147 -3.97 -15.61 15.05
N LYS A 148 -4.11 -16.85 14.54
CA LYS A 148 -4.40 -17.13 13.13
C LYS A 148 -5.66 -16.38 12.65
N LYS A 149 -6.70 -16.34 13.50
CA LYS A 149 -7.92 -15.60 13.22
C LYS A 149 -7.67 -14.09 13.08
N ARG A 150 -6.87 -13.49 13.98
CA ARG A 150 -6.56 -12.07 13.97
C ARG A 150 -5.68 -11.69 12.79
N GLU A 151 -4.66 -12.48 12.47
CA GLU A 151 -3.82 -12.30 11.29
C GLU A 151 -4.66 -12.37 9.99
N THR A 152 -5.59 -13.30 9.93
CA THR A 152 -6.53 -13.40 8.79
C THR A 152 -7.44 -12.17 8.70
N GLN A 153 -7.96 -11.68 9.83
CA GLN A 153 -8.78 -10.46 9.87
C GLN A 153 -7.97 -9.23 9.42
N GLU A 154 -6.71 -9.11 9.85
CA GLU A 154 -5.82 -8.02 9.44
C GLU A 154 -5.62 -8.00 7.93
N VAL A 155 -5.31 -9.15 7.34
CA VAL A 155 -5.11 -9.26 5.88
C VAL A 155 -6.41 -8.92 5.12
N GLN A 156 -7.57 -9.42 5.57
CA GLN A 156 -8.85 -9.15 4.90
C GLN A 156 -9.28 -7.69 5.01
N ASN A 157 -9.15 -7.09 6.19
CA ASN A 157 -9.43 -5.67 6.38
C ASN A 157 -8.46 -4.80 5.56
N GLY A 158 -7.18 -5.20 5.46
CA GLY A 158 -6.20 -4.55 4.62
C GLY A 158 -6.58 -4.58 3.14
N ARG A 159 -7.03 -5.73 2.63
CA ARG A 159 -7.53 -5.88 1.24
C ARG A 159 -8.73 -4.97 0.97
N LEU A 160 -9.70 -4.98 1.87
CA LEU A 160 -10.87 -4.12 1.75
C LEU A 160 -10.48 -2.63 1.78
N ALA A 161 -9.59 -2.25 2.68
CA ALA A 161 -9.10 -0.88 2.79
C ALA A 161 -8.33 -0.41 1.54
N MET A 162 -7.54 -1.28 0.92
CA MET A 162 -6.85 -0.95 -0.34
C MET A 162 -7.85 -0.62 -1.46
N LEU A 163 -8.93 -1.37 -1.57
CA LEU A 163 -10.00 -1.06 -2.54
C LEU A 163 -10.75 0.21 -2.17
N ALA A 164 -11.06 0.39 -0.89
CA ALA A 164 -11.80 1.56 -0.40
C ALA A 164 -11.03 2.87 -0.64
N ILE A 165 -9.74 2.92 -0.30
CA ILE A 165 -8.95 4.15 -0.50
C ILE A 165 -8.76 4.46 -1.99
N LEU A 166 -8.63 3.44 -2.83
CA LEU A 166 -8.55 3.63 -4.28
C LEU A 166 -9.82 4.30 -4.82
N GLU A 167 -10.99 3.84 -4.38
CA GLU A 167 -12.27 4.42 -4.79
C GLU A 167 -12.45 5.85 -4.26
N LEU A 168 -12.11 6.10 -3.00
CA LEU A 168 -12.17 7.44 -2.41
C LEU A 168 -11.29 8.44 -3.19
N LEU A 169 -10.05 8.09 -3.50
CA LEU A 169 -9.14 8.96 -4.24
C LEU A 169 -9.58 9.12 -5.70
N ARG A 170 -10.13 8.08 -6.32
CA ARG A 170 -10.69 8.17 -7.67
C ARG A 170 -11.85 9.16 -7.73
N HIS A 171 -12.78 9.05 -6.79
CA HIS A 171 -13.93 9.94 -6.69
C HIS A 171 -13.50 11.38 -6.46
N ASP A 172 -12.61 11.61 -5.51
CA ASP A 172 -12.11 12.93 -5.16
C ASP A 172 -11.36 13.59 -6.34
N SER A 173 -10.51 12.83 -7.03
CA SER A 173 -9.81 13.34 -8.21
C SER A 173 -10.76 13.68 -9.38
N GLN A 174 -11.85 12.94 -9.54
CA GLN A 174 -12.86 13.24 -10.55
C GLN A 174 -13.65 14.51 -10.21
N ASN A 175 -14.02 14.70 -8.94
CA ASN A 175 -14.70 15.91 -8.49
C ASN A 175 -13.81 17.15 -8.61
N LEU A 176 -12.50 17.01 -8.43
CA LEU A 176 -11.56 18.12 -8.63
C LEU A 176 -11.52 18.57 -10.10
N VAL A 177 -11.64 17.63 -11.06
CA VAL A 177 -11.62 17.92 -12.51
C VAL A 177 -13.00 18.35 -13.03
N SER A 178 -14.05 17.72 -12.53
CA SER A 178 -15.43 17.94 -12.97
C SER A 178 -16.36 17.98 -11.75
N PRO A 179 -16.51 19.13 -11.09
CA PRO A 179 -17.36 19.25 -9.92
C PRO A 179 -18.79 18.76 -10.19
N GLY A 180 -19.32 17.92 -9.30
CA GLY A 180 -20.66 17.34 -9.44
C GLY A 180 -20.78 16.24 -10.48
N PHE A 181 -19.69 15.56 -10.86
CA PHE A 181 -19.68 14.49 -11.86
C PHE A 181 -20.72 13.39 -11.59
N ASP A 182 -20.90 13.00 -10.34
CA ASP A 182 -21.86 11.98 -9.90
C ASP A 182 -23.02 12.53 -9.05
N GLY A 183 -23.10 13.85 -8.91
CA GLY A 183 -24.10 14.52 -8.06
C GLY A 183 -23.83 14.41 -6.56
N LEU A 184 -22.66 13.91 -6.16
CA LEU A 184 -22.21 13.82 -4.79
C LEU A 184 -21.02 14.75 -4.59
N ASP A 185 -21.25 15.92 -3.99
CA ASP A 185 -20.18 16.87 -3.68
C ASP A 185 -19.18 16.30 -2.66
N ASN A 186 -19.66 15.38 -1.83
CA ASN A 186 -18.85 14.69 -0.84
C ASN A 186 -19.33 13.23 -0.70
N LEU A 187 -18.45 12.27 -0.99
CA LEU A 187 -18.79 10.86 -0.98
C LEU A 187 -19.19 10.34 0.41
N ILE A 188 -18.60 10.89 1.46
CA ILE A 188 -18.82 10.43 2.83
C ILE A 188 -20.01 11.15 3.45
N THR A 189 -20.02 12.47 3.45
CA THR A 189 -21.08 13.28 4.04
C THR A 189 -22.30 13.46 3.15
N GLY A 190 -22.19 13.19 1.85
CA GLY A 190 -23.28 13.23 0.90
C GLY A 190 -24.16 11.98 0.85
N LEU A 191 -23.79 10.90 1.56
CA LEU A 191 -24.56 9.66 1.55
C LEU A 191 -25.75 9.76 2.53
N PRO A 192 -26.99 9.66 2.04
CA PRO A 192 -28.21 9.90 2.84
C PRO A 192 -28.40 8.89 3.99
N PHE A 193 -27.77 7.73 3.92
CA PHE A 193 -27.90 6.68 4.94
C PHE A 193 -26.97 6.88 6.16
N LEU A 194 -26.02 7.82 6.10
CA LEU A 194 -25.13 8.10 7.23
C LEU A 194 -25.69 9.11 8.24
N TYR A 195 -26.78 9.79 7.89
CA TYR A 195 -27.35 10.91 8.66
C TYR A 195 -28.82 10.74 9.04
N ASN A 196 -29.40 9.55 8.91
CA ASN A 196 -30.74 9.22 9.40
C ASN A 196 -30.75 8.55 10.74
#